data_9af6d9f90808facc38cbb1d0792ca48b
#
_entry.id   9af6d9f90808facc38cbb1d0792ca48b
#
_cell.length_a   1.000
_cell.length_b   1.000
_cell.length_c   1.000
_cell.angle_alpha   90.00
_cell.angle_beta   90.00
_cell.angle_gamma   90.00
#
_symmetry.space_group_name_H-M   'P 1'
#
loop_
_entity.id
_entity.type
_entity.pdbx_description
1 polymer ?
#
loop_
_entity_poly.entity_id
_entity_poly.type
_entity_poly.pdbx_seq_one_letter_code
_entity_poly.pdbx_strand_id
1 'polypeptide(L)'
;MAAKKSTGKFNSIETVLRDIARGQMVVVVDDADRENEGDLIMAGEKVTAKAINFMAKFGRGLICVPTVPERLQQLGIERMVLNNRESHRTDFQISVDAAKGITTGISAADRAKTIKVLASPTSIADDLVQPGHIFPLRAKIGGVLQRAGHTEAAVDLARLAGCRPMGVICEIMSDDGSMARLPELRRFATKHKLKICSIEQLIEFRRKREKLVALEEVIEMPTDFGEFELHLYRSELDGEHHLALVKGKMNAQRRTLVRVHSECLTGDVFGSRRCDCGPQLQQAMKQVSEAGHGVILYMRQEGRGIGLAPKIKAYKLQQSGYDTVEANEKLGFPMDLREYGIGAQILADLGIKKIRLLTNNPKKIVGLEGYGLEIVEQLPIRVKPNRHNKDYLRTKREKLGHLL
;
A
#
# COMPACT_ATOMS: atom_id res chain seq x y z
N MET A 1 -29.99 5.19 -12.04
CA MET A 1 -30.49 4.17 -11.10
C MET A 1 -29.30 3.64 -10.32
N ALA A 2 -29.17 4.00 -9.05
CA ALA A 2 -28.07 3.55 -8.20
C ALA A 2 -28.24 2.07 -7.89
N ALA A 3 -27.27 1.24 -8.26
CA ALA A 3 -27.24 -0.17 -7.93
C ALA A 3 -27.21 -0.33 -6.40
N LYS A 4 -28.20 -0.98 -5.81
CA LYS A 4 -28.22 -1.38 -4.40
C LYS A 4 -26.96 -2.17 -4.09
N LYS A 5 -26.04 -1.64 -3.26
CA LYS A 5 -24.93 -2.37 -2.67
C LYS A 5 -25.50 -3.60 -1.96
N SER A 6 -25.19 -4.78 -2.48
CA SER A 6 -25.54 -6.07 -1.88
C SER A 6 -24.80 -6.20 -0.55
N THR A 7 -25.52 -6.05 0.57
CA THR A 7 -25.01 -6.06 1.96
C THR A 7 -24.81 -7.47 2.50
N GLY A 8 -24.14 -8.35 1.79
CA GLY A 8 -23.61 -9.57 2.39
C GLY A 8 -22.32 -9.22 3.16
N LYS A 9 -22.29 -9.51 4.46
CA LYS A 9 -21.18 -9.15 5.34
C LYS A 9 -19.96 -10.03 5.05
N PHE A 10 -18.78 -9.45 4.79
CA PHE A 10 -17.50 -10.18 4.79
C PHE A 10 -17.20 -10.77 6.17
N ASN A 11 -16.41 -11.83 6.22
CA ASN A 11 -15.90 -12.38 7.47
C ASN A 11 -14.82 -11.46 8.06
N SER A 12 -14.67 -11.42 9.37
CA SER A 12 -13.60 -10.66 10.01
C SER A 12 -12.24 -11.27 9.72
N ILE A 13 -11.21 -10.44 9.62
CA ILE A 13 -9.83 -10.91 9.35
C ILE A 13 -9.37 -11.89 10.41
N GLU A 14 -9.72 -11.71 11.69
CA GLU A 14 -9.37 -12.66 12.76
C GLU A 14 -9.93 -14.07 12.50
N THR A 15 -11.14 -14.18 11.94
CA THR A 15 -11.71 -15.50 11.61
C THR A 15 -11.05 -16.12 10.39
N VAL A 16 -10.67 -15.29 9.41
CA VAL A 16 -9.90 -15.69 8.23
C VAL A 16 -8.51 -16.21 8.63
N LEU A 17 -7.80 -15.48 9.50
CA LEU A 17 -6.47 -15.87 10.00
C LEU A 17 -6.49 -17.22 10.74
N ARG A 18 -7.55 -17.50 11.53
CA ARG A 18 -7.72 -18.80 12.19
C ARG A 18 -7.86 -19.96 11.19
N ASP A 19 -8.57 -19.74 10.07
CA ASP A 19 -8.73 -20.74 9.03
C ASP A 19 -7.41 -20.97 8.28
N ILE A 20 -6.70 -19.90 7.92
CA ILE A 20 -5.35 -19.99 7.29
C ILE A 20 -4.38 -20.75 8.21
N ALA A 21 -4.34 -20.45 9.51
CA ALA A 21 -3.47 -21.14 10.48
C ALA A 21 -3.74 -22.64 10.56
N ARG A 22 -5.01 -23.06 10.35
CA ARG A 22 -5.45 -24.46 10.30
C ARG A 22 -5.23 -25.13 8.94
N GLY A 23 -4.69 -24.41 7.94
CA GLY A 23 -4.49 -24.92 6.59
C GLY A 23 -5.77 -24.96 5.75
N GLN A 24 -6.78 -24.18 6.11
CA GLN A 24 -7.99 -24.04 5.31
C GLN A 24 -7.81 -22.92 4.29
N MET A 25 -8.45 -23.06 3.14
CA MET A 25 -8.52 -22.00 2.14
C MET A 25 -9.57 -20.96 2.51
N VAL A 26 -9.35 -19.75 2.03
CA VAL A 26 -10.30 -18.63 2.11
C VAL A 26 -10.45 -18.01 0.72
N VAL A 27 -11.53 -17.26 0.52
CA VAL A 27 -11.71 -16.41 -0.67
C VAL A 27 -11.33 -14.99 -0.29
N VAL A 28 -10.44 -14.38 -1.06
CA VAL A 28 -10.05 -12.97 -0.91
C VAL A 28 -10.46 -12.23 -2.17
N VAL A 29 -11.11 -11.07 -2.02
CA VAL A 29 -11.53 -10.23 -3.14
C VAL A 29 -10.80 -8.90 -3.10
N ASP A 30 -10.46 -8.39 -4.27
CA ASP A 30 -9.88 -7.07 -4.41
C ASP A 30 -10.95 -5.99 -4.70
N ASP A 31 -10.49 -4.77 -4.96
CA ASP A 31 -11.36 -3.63 -5.22
C ASP A 31 -12.00 -3.75 -6.63
N ALA A 32 -13.26 -3.26 -6.75
CA ALA A 32 -13.98 -3.21 -8.00
C ALA A 32 -13.30 -2.32 -9.07
N ASP A 33 -12.53 -1.34 -8.61
CA ASP A 33 -11.78 -0.40 -9.47
C ASP A 33 -10.38 -0.93 -9.84
N ARG A 34 -9.98 -2.15 -9.35
CA ARG A 34 -8.70 -2.79 -9.67
C ARG A 34 -8.89 -3.94 -10.68
N GLU A 35 -8.89 -5.19 -10.25
CA GLU A 35 -9.15 -6.38 -11.07
C GLU A 35 -10.62 -6.82 -10.94
N ASN A 36 -11.23 -6.50 -9.79
CA ASN A 36 -12.59 -6.92 -9.41
C ASN A 36 -12.75 -8.44 -9.45
N GLU A 37 -11.77 -9.15 -8.90
CA GLU A 37 -11.65 -10.61 -8.93
C GLU A 37 -11.59 -11.19 -7.51
N GLY A 38 -11.54 -12.51 -7.42
CA GLY A 38 -11.37 -13.20 -6.16
C GLY A 38 -10.52 -14.45 -6.30
N ASP A 39 -9.59 -14.63 -5.36
CA ASP A 39 -8.70 -15.76 -5.31
C ASP A 39 -9.01 -16.71 -4.15
N LEU A 40 -8.80 -18.00 -4.37
CA LEU A 40 -8.57 -18.97 -3.31
C LEU A 40 -7.18 -18.74 -2.75
N ILE A 41 -7.08 -18.54 -1.44
CA ILE A 41 -5.79 -18.32 -0.76
C ILE A 41 -5.63 -19.30 0.42
N MET A 42 -4.43 -19.85 0.58
CA MET A 42 -4.02 -20.61 1.75
C MET A 42 -2.52 -20.44 2.06
N ALA A 43 -2.09 -20.78 3.28
CA ALA A 43 -0.66 -20.78 3.61
C ALA A 43 0.10 -21.87 2.85
N GLY A 44 1.26 -21.53 2.25
CA GLY A 44 2.06 -22.46 1.44
C GLY A 44 2.58 -23.66 2.23
N GLU A 45 3.00 -23.48 3.48
CA GLU A 45 3.46 -24.59 4.34
C GLU A 45 2.37 -25.62 4.70
N LYS A 46 1.10 -25.23 4.59
CA LYS A 46 -0.06 -26.09 4.89
C LYS A 46 -0.64 -26.77 3.64
N VAL A 47 -0.04 -26.58 2.47
CA VAL A 47 -0.55 -27.10 1.20
C VAL A 47 -0.64 -28.63 1.21
N THR A 48 -1.67 -29.16 0.56
CA THR A 48 -1.88 -30.61 0.32
C THR A 48 -2.27 -30.86 -1.12
N ALA A 49 -2.07 -32.08 -1.61
CA ALA A 49 -2.55 -32.48 -2.95
C ALA A 49 -4.07 -32.27 -3.11
N LYS A 50 -4.84 -32.50 -2.03
CA LYS A 50 -6.30 -32.26 -2.02
C LYS A 50 -6.62 -30.76 -2.22
N ALA A 51 -5.85 -29.87 -1.60
CA ALA A 51 -6.01 -28.43 -1.75
C ALA A 51 -5.70 -27.97 -3.19
N ILE A 52 -4.59 -28.44 -3.75
CA ILE A 52 -4.22 -28.14 -5.14
C ILE A 52 -5.27 -28.67 -6.13
N ASN A 53 -5.75 -29.90 -5.92
CA ASN A 53 -6.83 -30.46 -6.74
C ASN A 53 -8.13 -29.64 -6.63
N PHE A 54 -8.44 -29.12 -5.44
CA PHE A 54 -9.59 -28.23 -5.24
C PHE A 54 -9.42 -26.92 -6.02
N MET A 55 -8.26 -26.27 -5.93
CA MET A 55 -7.95 -25.04 -6.68
C MET A 55 -8.05 -25.28 -8.19
N ALA A 56 -7.43 -26.35 -8.71
CA ALA A 56 -7.48 -26.68 -10.13
C ALA A 56 -8.90 -26.98 -10.64
N LYS A 57 -9.72 -27.70 -9.83
CA LYS A 57 -11.07 -28.12 -10.23
C LYS A 57 -12.10 -27.02 -10.10
N PHE A 58 -12.03 -26.22 -9.06
CA PHE A 58 -13.09 -25.27 -8.70
C PHE A 58 -12.65 -23.81 -8.81
N GLY A 59 -11.36 -23.47 -8.59
CA GLY A 59 -10.80 -22.16 -8.90
C GLY A 59 -10.62 -21.99 -10.41
N ARG A 60 -9.93 -22.93 -11.06
CA ARG A 60 -9.65 -22.98 -12.51
C ARG A 60 -8.64 -21.97 -13.01
N GLY A 61 -8.16 -21.08 -12.14
CA GLY A 61 -7.14 -20.11 -12.43
C GLY A 61 -5.73 -20.69 -12.43
N LEU A 62 -4.72 -19.82 -12.54
CA LEU A 62 -3.33 -20.21 -12.48
C LEU A 62 -2.90 -20.38 -11.01
N ILE A 63 -2.37 -21.55 -10.66
CA ILE A 63 -1.87 -21.78 -9.31
C ILE A 63 -0.50 -21.12 -9.17
N CYS A 64 -0.44 -20.03 -8.40
CA CYS A 64 0.75 -19.25 -8.13
C CYS A 64 1.15 -19.34 -6.65
N VAL A 65 2.43 -19.02 -6.37
CA VAL A 65 3.00 -19.08 -5.02
C VAL A 65 3.66 -17.76 -4.66
N PRO A 66 2.88 -16.79 -4.13
CA PRO A 66 3.42 -15.56 -3.56
C PRO A 66 4.36 -15.83 -2.39
N THR A 67 5.53 -15.18 -2.40
CA THR A 67 6.50 -15.24 -1.29
C THR A 67 7.33 -13.96 -1.21
N VAL A 68 8.13 -13.85 -0.14
CA VAL A 68 9.01 -12.71 0.11
C VAL A 68 10.27 -12.78 -0.76
N PRO A 69 10.89 -11.62 -1.10
CA PRO A 69 12.10 -11.54 -1.93
C PRO A 69 13.26 -12.39 -1.41
N GLU A 70 13.45 -12.41 -0.09
CA GLU A 70 14.55 -13.13 0.56
C GLU A 70 14.47 -14.62 0.30
N ARG A 71 13.24 -15.20 0.29
CA ARG A 71 13.05 -16.62 0.01
C ARG A 71 13.37 -16.96 -1.43
N LEU A 72 12.98 -16.12 -2.37
CA LEU A 72 13.32 -16.30 -3.80
C LEU A 72 14.83 -16.25 -4.03
N GLN A 73 15.51 -15.31 -3.39
CA GLN A 73 16.97 -15.19 -3.44
C GLN A 73 17.67 -16.43 -2.88
N GLN A 74 17.23 -16.94 -1.71
CA GLN A 74 17.78 -18.17 -1.10
C GLN A 74 17.65 -19.38 -2.01
N LEU A 75 16.58 -19.45 -2.80
CA LEU A 75 16.31 -20.56 -3.72
C LEU A 75 16.85 -20.35 -5.14
N GLY A 76 17.55 -19.22 -5.39
CA GLY A 76 18.08 -18.91 -6.73
C GLY A 76 17.00 -18.73 -7.80
N ILE A 77 15.81 -18.27 -7.41
CA ILE A 77 14.69 -18.07 -8.34
C ILE A 77 14.71 -16.63 -8.83
N GLU A 78 14.96 -16.46 -10.13
CA GLU A 78 15.05 -15.16 -10.77
C GLU A 78 13.72 -14.69 -11.36
N ARG A 79 13.66 -13.41 -11.72
CA ARG A 79 12.51 -12.83 -12.41
C ARG A 79 12.33 -13.46 -13.79
N MET A 80 11.07 -13.72 -14.14
CA MET A 80 10.71 -14.24 -15.46
C MET A 80 11.06 -13.25 -16.57
N VAL A 81 10.95 -11.94 -16.30
CA VAL A 81 11.32 -10.86 -17.24
C VAL A 81 11.98 -9.70 -16.51
N LEU A 82 13.01 -9.10 -17.12
CA LEU A 82 13.67 -7.91 -16.57
C LEU A 82 12.81 -6.65 -16.71
N ASN A 83 12.08 -6.52 -17.81
CA ASN A 83 11.22 -5.37 -18.09
C ASN A 83 9.74 -5.82 -18.06
N ASN A 84 9.13 -5.74 -16.91
CA ASN A 84 7.73 -6.09 -16.71
C ASN A 84 6.80 -5.02 -17.34
N ARG A 85 6.02 -5.43 -18.36
CA ARG A 85 5.02 -4.61 -19.08
C ARG A 85 3.58 -4.95 -18.74
N GLU A 86 3.38 -5.89 -17.80
CA GLU A 86 2.05 -6.28 -17.33
C GLU A 86 1.36 -5.09 -16.63
N SER A 87 0.05 -4.91 -16.83
CA SER A 87 -0.73 -3.74 -16.41
C SER A 87 -0.72 -3.52 -14.90
N HIS A 88 -0.79 -4.58 -14.13
CA HIS A 88 -0.78 -4.57 -12.65
C HIS A 88 0.63 -4.79 -12.08
N ARG A 89 1.63 -5.01 -12.96
CA ARG A 89 3.04 -5.23 -12.61
C ARG A 89 3.24 -6.40 -11.63
N THR A 90 2.45 -7.46 -11.80
CA THR A 90 2.64 -8.70 -11.04
C THR A 90 4.02 -9.28 -11.32
N ASP A 91 4.84 -9.46 -10.27
CA ASP A 91 6.27 -9.78 -10.39
C ASP A 91 6.45 -11.31 -10.45
N PHE A 92 6.18 -11.88 -11.64
CA PHE A 92 6.36 -13.30 -11.93
C PHE A 92 7.84 -13.67 -11.90
N GLN A 93 8.13 -14.81 -11.26
CA GLN A 93 9.44 -15.42 -11.27
C GLN A 93 9.46 -16.63 -12.21
N ILE A 94 10.65 -17.10 -12.56
CA ILE A 94 10.80 -18.34 -13.36
C ILE A 94 10.05 -19.47 -12.64
N SER A 95 9.26 -20.22 -13.41
CA SER A 95 8.49 -21.35 -12.88
C SER A 95 9.42 -22.48 -12.44
N VAL A 96 9.00 -23.25 -11.43
CA VAL A 96 9.82 -24.27 -10.81
C VAL A 96 9.04 -25.58 -10.59
N ASP A 97 9.81 -26.68 -10.47
CA ASP A 97 9.34 -27.96 -9.94
C ASP A 97 10.32 -28.49 -8.91
N ALA A 98 9.88 -29.40 -8.02
CA ALA A 98 10.79 -30.10 -7.11
C ALA A 98 11.75 -30.99 -7.90
N ALA A 99 13.05 -30.97 -7.56
CA ALA A 99 14.05 -31.79 -8.23
C ALA A 99 13.86 -33.29 -8.00
N LYS A 100 13.16 -33.66 -6.90
CA LYS A 100 12.97 -35.07 -6.52
C LYS A 100 11.57 -35.32 -5.98
N GLY A 101 11.08 -36.57 -6.18
CA GLY A 101 9.84 -37.02 -5.60
C GLY A 101 8.58 -36.52 -6.30
N ILE A 102 8.69 -36.22 -7.57
CA ILE A 102 7.60 -35.88 -8.50
C ILE A 102 7.65 -36.77 -9.74
N THR A 103 6.60 -36.75 -10.53
CA THR A 103 6.56 -37.41 -11.86
C THR A 103 6.87 -36.37 -12.95
N THR A 104 5.83 -35.81 -13.56
CA THR A 104 5.97 -34.79 -14.63
C THR A 104 5.82 -33.35 -14.12
N GLY A 105 5.48 -33.15 -12.83
CA GLY A 105 5.35 -31.84 -12.20
C GLY A 105 3.92 -31.28 -12.18
N ILE A 106 3.05 -31.63 -13.14
CA ILE A 106 1.72 -31.00 -13.31
C ILE A 106 0.64 -31.58 -12.38
N SER A 107 0.79 -32.83 -11.88
CA SER A 107 -0.23 -33.45 -11.05
C SER A 107 -0.46 -32.64 -9.76
N ALA A 108 -1.64 -32.76 -9.14
CA ALA A 108 -1.91 -32.09 -7.86
C ALA A 108 -0.93 -32.52 -6.75
N ALA A 109 -0.46 -33.76 -6.79
CA ALA A 109 0.54 -34.28 -5.86
C ALA A 109 1.92 -33.65 -6.10
N ASP A 110 2.35 -33.58 -7.35
CA ASP A 110 3.63 -33.01 -7.75
C ASP A 110 3.71 -31.52 -7.43
N ARG A 111 2.66 -30.76 -7.79
CA ARG A 111 2.57 -29.33 -7.48
C ARG A 111 2.56 -29.08 -5.96
N ALA A 112 1.82 -29.88 -5.19
CA ALA A 112 1.84 -29.78 -3.73
C ALA A 112 3.23 -30.12 -3.16
N LYS A 113 3.94 -31.07 -3.74
CA LYS A 113 5.33 -31.40 -3.35
C LYS A 113 6.27 -30.23 -3.63
N THR A 114 6.20 -29.65 -4.81
CA THR A 114 7.01 -28.48 -5.20
C THR A 114 6.76 -27.30 -4.24
N ILE A 115 5.49 -26.99 -3.93
CA ILE A 115 5.15 -25.92 -2.99
C ILE A 115 5.70 -26.21 -1.59
N LYS A 116 5.68 -27.45 -1.13
CA LYS A 116 6.30 -27.83 0.16
C LYS A 116 7.82 -27.63 0.16
N VAL A 117 8.50 -27.91 -0.95
CA VAL A 117 9.93 -27.61 -1.11
C VAL A 117 10.15 -26.10 -1.06
N LEU A 118 9.37 -25.29 -1.80
CA LEU A 118 9.44 -23.83 -1.72
C LEU A 118 9.24 -23.31 -0.29
N ALA A 119 8.31 -23.89 0.47
CA ALA A 119 7.98 -23.47 1.83
C ALA A 119 8.95 -24.01 2.91
N SER A 120 9.76 -25.02 2.63
CA SER A 120 10.67 -25.64 3.61
C SER A 120 11.87 -24.71 3.90
N PRO A 121 12.18 -24.37 5.16
CA PRO A 121 13.31 -23.50 5.49
C PRO A 121 14.67 -24.12 5.17
N THR A 122 14.73 -25.45 5.06
CA THR A 122 15.96 -26.20 4.80
C THR A 122 16.23 -26.44 3.33
N SER A 123 15.26 -26.12 2.44
CA SER A 123 15.46 -26.30 0.99
C SER A 123 16.40 -25.24 0.42
N ILE A 124 17.25 -25.69 -0.49
CA ILE A 124 18.24 -24.93 -1.25
C ILE A 124 17.88 -24.91 -2.74
N ALA A 125 18.63 -24.18 -3.55
CA ALA A 125 18.39 -24.06 -4.99
C ALA A 125 18.36 -25.41 -5.71
N ASP A 126 19.25 -26.34 -5.34
CA ASP A 126 19.37 -27.68 -5.96
C ASP A 126 18.17 -28.61 -5.65
N ASP A 127 17.29 -28.23 -4.73
CA ASP A 127 16.04 -28.95 -4.47
C ASP A 127 14.94 -28.64 -5.49
N LEU A 128 15.21 -27.70 -6.40
CA LEU A 128 14.31 -27.23 -7.44
C LEU A 128 14.93 -27.37 -8.84
N VAL A 129 14.08 -27.54 -9.83
CA VAL A 129 14.44 -27.42 -11.25
C VAL A 129 13.65 -26.29 -11.90
N GLN A 130 14.24 -25.67 -12.90
CA GLN A 130 13.68 -24.55 -13.65
C GLN A 130 13.81 -24.83 -15.16
N PRO A 131 12.76 -24.58 -15.97
CA PRO A 131 11.40 -24.21 -15.59
C PRO A 131 10.59 -25.37 -15.03
N GLY A 132 9.37 -25.09 -14.50
CA GLY A 132 8.46 -26.08 -13.94
C GLY A 132 6.99 -25.65 -14.03
N HIS A 133 6.13 -26.24 -13.18
CA HIS A 133 4.66 -26.08 -13.24
C HIS A 133 4.10 -25.25 -12.06
N ILE A 134 4.95 -24.73 -11.17
CA ILE A 134 4.59 -23.80 -10.11
C ILE A 134 5.21 -22.44 -10.44
N PHE A 135 4.41 -21.38 -10.31
CA PHE A 135 4.75 -20.00 -10.64
C PHE A 135 4.95 -19.18 -9.35
N PRO A 136 6.19 -19.00 -8.88
CA PRO A 136 6.43 -18.11 -7.75
C PRO A 136 6.16 -16.66 -8.12
N LEU A 137 5.59 -15.89 -7.18
CA LEU A 137 5.36 -14.46 -7.31
C LEU A 137 6.12 -13.71 -6.21
N ARG A 138 6.81 -12.64 -6.58
CA ARG A 138 7.52 -11.80 -5.64
C ARG A 138 6.58 -10.76 -5.05
N ALA A 139 6.25 -10.88 -3.77
CA ALA A 139 5.47 -9.89 -3.05
C ALA A 139 6.30 -8.64 -2.73
N LYS A 140 5.63 -7.50 -2.61
CA LYS A 140 6.23 -6.26 -2.09
C LYS A 140 6.50 -6.40 -0.60
N ILE A 141 7.59 -5.79 -0.10
CA ILE A 141 8.01 -5.88 1.32
C ILE A 141 6.92 -5.33 2.25
N GLY A 142 6.30 -4.21 1.89
CA GLY A 142 5.19 -3.61 2.64
C GLY A 142 3.86 -4.39 2.56
N GLY A 143 3.80 -5.49 1.78
CA GLY A 143 2.59 -6.29 1.61
C GLY A 143 1.43 -5.50 1.03
N VAL A 144 0.18 -5.78 1.48
CA VAL A 144 -1.02 -5.08 0.99
C VAL A 144 -1.02 -3.58 1.27
N LEU A 145 -0.19 -3.10 2.20
CA LEU A 145 -0.04 -1.67 2.48
C LEU A 145 0.77 -0.95 1.41
N GLN A 146 1.59 -1.66 0.64
CA GLN A 146 2.37 -1.12 -0.47
C GLN A 146 1.70 -1.40 -1.84
N ARG A 147 1.11 -2.60 -2.01
CA ARG A 147 0.37 -3.00 -3.21
C ARG A 147 -0.85 -3.82 -2.82
N ALA A 148 -2.04 -3.28 -3.07
CA ALA A 148 -3.33 -3.90 -2.70
C ALA A 148 -3.71 -5.04 -3.66
N GLY A 149 -2.84 -6.07 -3.80
CA GLY A 149 -3.04 -7.22 -4.69
C GLY A 149 -3.11 -8.56 -3.94
N HIS A 150 -3.64 -9.58 -4.62
CA HIS A 150 -3.77 -10.95 -4.08
C HIS A 150 -2.41 -11.56 -3.72
N THR A 151 -1.35 -11.25 -4.48
CA THR A 151 0.04 -11.62 -4.20
C THR A 151 0.45 -11.21 -2.79
N GLU A 152 0.28 -9.93 -2.46
CA GLU A 152 0.63 -9.37 -1.15
C GLU A 152 -0.32 -9.88 -0.07
N ALA A 153 -1.62 -9.97 -0.37
CA ALA A 153 -2.63 -10.47 0.57
C ALA A 153 -2.33 -11.89 1.03
N ALA A 154 -1.87 -12.76 0.14
CA ALA A 154 -1.54 -14.15 0.46
C ALA A 154 -0.34 -14.24 1.43
N VAL A 155 0.70 -13.45 1.20
CA VAL A 155 1.89 -13.40 2.07
C VAL A 155 1.54 -12.83 3.43
N ASP A 156 0.77 -11.73 3.47
CA ASP A 156 0.34 -11.08 4.71
C ASP A 156 -0.58 -11.97 5.54
N LEU A 157 -1.57 -12.61 4.93
CA LEU A 157 -2.46 -13.55 5.63
C LEU A 157 -1.70 -14.73 6.21
N ALA A 158 -0.74 -15.31 5.47
CA ALA A 158 0.11 -16.37 5.97
C ALA A 158 0.94 -15.89 7.19
N ARG A 159 1.62 -14.74 7.07
CA ARG A 159 2.43 -14.14 8.14
C ARG A 159 1.60 -13.82 9.38
N LEU A 160 0.46 -13.16 9.23
CA LEU A 160 -0.43 -12.79 10.33
C LEU A 160 -1.09 -14.01 11.00
N ALA A 161 -1.24 -15.11 10.28
CA ALA A 161 -1.71 -16.40 10.82
C ALA A 161 -0.62 -17.19 11.55
N GLY A 162 0.61 -16.65 11.68
CA GLY A 162 1.74 -17.35 12.31
C GLY A 162 2.40 -18.43 11.44
N CYS A 163 2.10 -18.41 10.13
CA CYS A 163 2.73 -19.27 9.13
C CYS A 163 3.93 -18.56 8.47
N ARG A 164 4.74 -19.31 7.72
CA ARG A 164 5.79 -18.71 6.90
C ARG A 164 5.18 -17.73 5.88
N PRO A 165 5.89 -16.64 5.53
CA PRO A 165 5.39 -15.60 4.63
C PRO A 165 5.36 -16.08 3.17
N MET A 166 4.54 -17.08 2.92
CA MET A 166 4.31 -17.71 1.62
C MET A 166 2.86 -18.18 1.52
N GLY A 167 2.17 -17.78 0.47
CA GLY A 167 0.83 -18.25 0.15
C GLY A 167 0.79 -19.15 -1.07
N VAL A 168 -0.37 -19.77 -1.29
CA VAL A 168 -0.78 -20.35 -2.56
C VAL A 168 -2.05 -19.65 -2.97
N ILE A 169 -2.10 -19.15 -4.19
CA ILE A 169 -3.26 -18.45 -4.75
C ILE A 169 -3.74 -19.14 -6.04
N CYS A 170 -5.01 -18.98 -6.31
CA CYS A 170 -5.62 -19.40 -7.56
C CYS A 170 -6.88 -18.57 -7.79
N GLU A 171 -6.98 -17.91 -8.91
CA GLU A 171 -8.14 -17.12 -9.31
C GLU A 171 -9.39 -18.01 -9.44
N ILE A 172 -10.57 -17.43 -9.15
CA ILE A 172 -11.85 -18.13 -9.28
C ILE A 172 -12.55 -17.68 -10.56
N MET A 173 -12.74 -18.63 -11.46
CA MET A 173 -13.45 -18.43 -12.71
C MET A 173 -14.87 -19.01 -12.64
N SER A 174 -15.80 -18.39 -13.35
CA SER A 174 -17.16 -18.88 -13.58
C SER A 174 -17.16 -20.09 -14.54
N ASP A 175 -18.30 -20.77 -14.65
CA ASP A 175 -18.42 -21.99 -15.48
C ASP A 175 -18.23 -21.72 -16.98
N ASP A 176 -18.49 -20.48 -17.41
CA ASP A 176 -18.31 -20.02 -18.80
C ASP A 176 -16.87 -19.57 -19.12
N GLY A 177 -15.95 -19.65 -18.13
CA GLY A 177 -14.56 -19.22 -18.27
C GLY A 177 -14.31 -17.74 -18.01
N SER A 178 -15.33 -16.94 -17.73
CA SER A 178 -15.15 -15.55 -17.28
C SER A 178 -14.70 -15.49 -15.81
N MET A 179 -14.13 -14.35 -15.40
CA MET A 179 -13.73 -14.15 -14.00
C MET A 179 -14.96 -14.00 -13.11
N ALA A 180 -15.03 -14.77 -12.02
CA ALA A 180 -16.12 -14.67 -11.06
C ALA A 180 -16.08 -13.32 -10.32
N ARG A 181 -17.23 -12.65 -10.25
CA ARG A 181 -17.38 -11.36 -9.55
C ARG A 181 -17.99 -11.56 -8.16
N LEU A 182 -18.01 -10.51 -7.34
CA LEU A 182 -18.39 -10.59 -5.93
C LEU A 182 -19.70 -11.38 -5.67
N PRO A 183 -20.80 -11.27 -6.47
CA PRO A 183 -21.99 -12.08 -6.26
C PRO A 183 -21.75 -13.59 -6.46
N GLU A 184 -20.97 -13.98 -7.48
CA GLU A 184 -20.57 -15.36 -7.74
C GLU A 184 -19.61 -15.87 -6.67
N LEU A 185 -18.61 -15.08 -6.29
CA LEU A 185 -17.64 -15.41 -5.25
C LEU A 185 -18.32 -15.69 -3.90
N ARG A 186 -19.36 -14.95 -3.55
CA ARG A 186 -20.17 -15.20 -2.34
C ARG A 186 -20.94 -16.54 -2.42
N ARG A 187 -21.53 -16.84 -3.57
CA ARG A 187 -22.19 -18.14 -3.79
C ARG A 187 -21.18 -19.28 -3.73
N PHE A 188 -20.01 -19.11 -4.34
CA PHE A 188 -18.91 -20.06 -4.29
C PHE A 188 -18.44 -20.30 -2.85
N ALA A 189 -18.15 -19.24 -2.10
CA ALA A 189 -17.71 -19.32 -0.70
C ALA A 189 -18.76 -20.05 0.16
N THR A 190 -20.04 -19.73 0.01
CA THR A 190 -21.13 -20.39 0.72
C THR A 190 -21.23 -21.89 0.36
N LYS A 191 -21.22 -22.23 -0.94
CA LYS A 191 -21.29 -23.60 -1.44
C LYS A 191 -20.15 -24.48 -0.90
N HIS A 192 -18.94 -23.93 -0.83
CA HIS A 192 -17.75 -24.64 -0.38
C HIS A 192 -17.40 -24.44 1.09
N LYS A 193 -18.25 -23.73 1.84
CA LYS A 193 -18.08 -23.42 3.28
C LYS A 193 -16.75 -22.70 3.58
N LEU A 194 -16.33 -21.80 2.68
CA LEU A 194 -15.14 -20.99 2.81
C LEU A 194 -15.47 -19.62 3.40
N LYS A 195 -14.53 -19.05 4.15
CA LYS A 195 -14.60 -17.66 4.55
C LYS A 195 -14.27 -16.76 3.37
N ILE A 196 -14.86 -15.56 3.36
CA ILE A 196 -14.60 -14.53 2.35
C ILE A 196 -14.28 -13.20 3.02
N CYS A 197 -13.21 -12.54 2.61
CA CYS A 197 -12.81 -11.21 3.05
C CYS A 197 -12.34 -10.36 1.85
N SER A 198 -12.16 -9.05 2.07
CA SER A 198 -11.56 -8.15 1.08
C SER A 198 -10.14 -7.75 1.45
N ILE A 199 -9.34 -7.38 0.45
CA ILE A 199 -8.01 -6.79 0.62
C ILE A 199 -8.12 -5.47 1.40
N GLU A 200 -9.18 -4.67 1.17
CA GLU A 200 -9.45 -3.45 1.90
C GLU A 200 -9.55 -3.69 3.43
N GLN A 201 -10.30 -4.74 3.85
CA GLN A 201 -10.36 -5.13 5.26
C GLN A 201 -9.00 -5.53 5.83
N LEU A 202 -8.16 -6.23 5.05
CA LEU A 202 -6.82 -6.62 5.48
C LEU A 202 -5.91 -5.40 5.63
N ILE A 203 -5.99 -4.44 4.72
CA ILE A 203 -5.29 -3.15 4.82
C ILE A 203 -5.69 -2.42 6.10
N GLU A 204 -7.00 -2.28 6.36
CA GLU A 204 -7.50 -1.62 7.56
C GLU A 204 -7.06 -2.35 8.84
N PHE A 205 -7.09 -3.69 8.84
CA PHE A 205 -6.64 -4.52 9.94
C PHE A 205 -5.16 -4.31 10.27
N ARG A 206 -4.27 -4.29 9.26
CA ARG A 206 -2.84 -4.05 9.41
C ARG A 206 -2.56 -2.61 9.89
N ARG A 207 -3.19 -1.62 9.26
CA ARG A 207 -3.04 -0.21 9.63
C ARG A 207 -3.35 0.07 11.10
N LYS A 208 -4.34 -0.62 11.67
CA LYS A 208 -4.74 -0.45 13.08
C LYS A 208 -3.82 -1.15 14.08
N ARG A 209 -3.03 -2.13 13.66
CA ARG A 209 -2.26 -3.02 14.57
C ARG A 209 -0.76 -2.95 14.40
N GLU A 210 -0.28 -2.59 13.23
CA GLU A 210 1.16 -2.56 12.97
C GLU A 210 1.72 -1.16 13.18
N LYS A 211 2.84 -1.08 13.91
CA LYS A 211 3.66 0.13 13.96
C LYS A 211 4.56 0.14 12.73
N LEU A 212 4.27 1.04 11.79
CA LEU A 212 4.91 1.10 10.48
C LEU A 212 5.98 2.19 10.39
N VAL A 213 6.32 2.79 11.53
CA VAL A 213 7.30 3.87 11.63
C VAL A 213 8.25 3.62 12.78
N ALA A 214 9.53 3.88 12.57
CA ALA A 214 10.57 3.84 13.59
C ALA A 214 11.22 5.21 13.72
N LEU A 215 11.26 5.76 14.94
CA LEU A 215 12.09 6.93 15.25
C LEU A 215 13.54 6.49 15.27
N GLU A 216 14.39 7.11 14.45
CA GLU A 216 15.82 6.78 14.38
C GLU A 216 16.68 7.80 15.13
N GLU A 217 16.40 9.09 14.95
CA GLU A 217 17.23 10.15 15.56
C GLU A 217 16.39 11.38 15.93
N VAL A 218 16.86 12.12 16.92
CA VAL A 218 16.33 13.44 17.32
C VAL A 218 17.48 14.41 17.51
N ILE A 219 17.41 15.56 16.83
CA ILE A 219 18.43 16.62 16.96
C ILE A 219 17.78 17.99 17.14
N GLU A 220 18.50 18.92 17.72
CA GLU A 220 18.14 20.34 17.69
C GLU A 220 18.38 20.92 16.30
N MET A 221 17.42 21.70 15.81
CA MET A 221 17.46 22.30 14.48
C MET A 221 17.11 23.80 14.53
N PRO A 222 18.12 24.68 14.62
CA PRO A 222 17.90 26.11 14.46
C PRO A 222 17.52 26.44 13.01
N THR A 223 16.50 27.28 12.82
CA THR A 223 16.02 27.73 11.51
C THR A 223 15.73 29.23 11.52
N ASP A 224 15.57 29.85 10.35
CA ASP A 224 15.13 31.25 10.22
C ASP A 224 13.76 31.51 10.86
N PHE A 225 12.99 30.47 11.16
CA PHE A 225 11.67 30.54 11.78
C PHE A 225 11.68 30.23 13.28
N GLY A 226 12.86 29.98 13.84
CA GLY A 226 13.10 29.62 15.25
C GLY A 226 13.66 28.20 15.40
N GLU A 227 13.84 27.79 16.65
CA GLU A 227 14.41 26.51 17.03
C GLU A 227 13.32 25.43 17.05
N PHE A 228 13.61 24.28 16.46
CA PHE A 228 12.79 23.07 16.45
C PHE A 228 13.62 21.87 16.90
N GLU A 229 12.96 20.82 17.36
CA GLU A 229 13.54 19.48 17.39
C GLU A 229 13.20 18.78 16.07
N LEU A 230 14.20 18.26 15.38
CA LEU A 230 14.02 17.46 14.17
C LEU A 230 14.03 15.98 14.54
N HIS A 231 12.92 15.31 14.32
CA HIS A 231 12.77 13.87 14.49
C HIS A 231 12.85 13.19 13.13
N LEU A 232 13.78 12.25 12.96
CA LEU A 232 13.94 11.42 11.78
C LEU A 232 13.19 10.11 11.97
N TYR A 233 12.20 9.88 11.13
CA TYR A 233 11.42 8.64 11.11
C TYR A 233 11.69 7.85 9.85
N ARG A 234 11.91 6.53 9.99
CA ARG A 234 11.95 5.59 8.87
C ARG A 234 10.61 4.86 8.74
N SER A 235 10.12 4.76 7.51
CA SER A 235 8.96 3.93 7.17
C SER A 235 9.38 2.47 6.99
N GLU A 236 8.70 1.56 7.68
CA GLU A 236 8.93 0.11 7.55
C GLU A 236 8.34 -0.46 6.25
N LEU A 237 7.55 0.33 5.50
CA LEU A 237 6.91 -0.12 4.26
C LEU A 237 7.84 -0.06 3.05
N ASP A 238 8.66 0.97 2.98
CA ASP A 238 9.47 1.30 1.79
C ASP A 238 10.90 1.73 2.13
N GLY A 239 11.23 1.85 3.43
CA GLY A 239 12.52 2.31 3.92
C GLY A 239 12.75 3.82 3.77
N GLU A 240 11.75 4.58 3.31
CA GLU A 240 11.86 6.03 3.14
C GLU A 240 11.88 6.74 4.50
N HIS A 241 12.63 7.86 4.55
CA HIS A 241 12.72 8.69 5.73
C HIS A 241 11.77 9.87 5.65
N HIS A 242 11.07 10.14 6.75
CA HIS A 242 10.22 11.30 6.92
C HIS A 242 10.69 12.14 8.08
N LEU A 243 10.40 13.44 8.07
CA LEU A 243 10.89 14.38 9.05
C LEU A 243 9.73 15.02 9.82
N ALA A 244 9.85 15.12 11.15
CA ALA A 244 8.94 15.91 11.94
C ALA A 244 9.72 17.02 12.67
N LEU A 245 9.42 18.30 12.33
CA LEU A 245 9.93 19.45 13.07
C LEU A 245 8.96 19.73 14.21
N VAL A 246 9.41 19.54 15.42
CA VAL A 246 8.61 19.61 16.65
C VAL A 246 8.95 20.87 17.39
N LYS A 247 7.95 21.65 17.82
CA LYS A 247 8.09 22.83 18.67
C LYS A 247 7.38 22.61 19.99
N GLY A 248 8.11 22.63 21.08
CA GLY A 248 7.57 22.43 22.44
C GLY A 248 7.21 20.96 22.75
N LYS A 249 6.83 20.68 24.01
CA LYS A 249 6.52 19.31 24.45
C LYS A 249 5.16 18.84 23.95
N MET A 250 5.14 17.69 23.30
CA MET A 250 3.89 17.06 22.82
C MET A 250 3.20 16.31 23.96
N ASN A 251 1.86 16.34 23.97
CA ASN A 251 1.05 15.50 24.84
C ASN A 251 -0.36 15.27 24.26
N ALA A 252 -1.03 14.21 24.70
CA ALA A 252 -2.32 13.77 24.20
C ALA A 252 -3.49 14.72 24.51
N GLN A 253 -3.40 15.57 25.51
CA GLN A 253 -4.49 16.44 25.97
C GLN A 253 -4.50 17.79 25.25
N ARG A 254 -3.35 18.24 24.77
CA ARG A 254 -3.20 19.53 24.13
C ARG A 254 -3.65 19.49 22.68
N ARG A 255 -4.34 20.55 22.22
CA ARG A 255 -4.69 20.76 20.81
C ARG A 255 -3.45 21.23 20.05
N THR A 256 -2.80 20.31 19.34
CA THR A 256 -1.51 20.56 18.68
C THR A 256 -1.73 21.14 17.29
N LEU A 257 -1.04 22.23 16.96
CA LEU A 257 -1.00 22.78 15.62
C LEU A 257 -0.14 21.90 14.72
N VAL A 258 -0.72 21.36 13.66
CA VAL A 258 -0.04 20.39 12.79
C VAL A 258 -0.14 20.81 11.32
N ARG A 259 0.98 20.78 10.63
CA ARG A 259 1.05 20.82 9.17
C ARG A 259 1.61 19.49 8.67
N VAL A 260 0.83 18.75 7.88
CA VAL A 260 1.35 17.65 7.07
C VAL A 260 1.72 18.21 5.71
N HIS A 261 3.01 18.29 5.43
CA HIS A 261 3.56 18.81 4.18
C HIS A 261 4.14 17.67 3.34
N SER A 262 3.69 17.52 2.10
CA SER A 262 4.30 16.58 1.15
C SER A 262 5.41 17.29 0.40
N GLU A 263 6.58 16.68 0.33
CA GLU A 263 7.77 17.16 -0.34
C GLU A 263 7.47 17.76 -1.72
N CYS A 264 8.10 18.89 -1.99
CA CYS A 264 8.11 19.53 -3.28
C CYS A 264 9.48 20.17 -3.51
N LEU A 265 10.48 19.38 -3.91
CA LEU A 265 11.87 19.84 -4.06
C LEU A 265 11.97 21.16 -4.83
N THR A 266 11.24 21.31 -5.92
CA THR A 266 11.27 22.53 -6.73
C THR A 266 10.69 23.74 -6.02
N GLY A 267 9.64 23.54 -5.21
CA GLY A 267 9.00 24.64 -4.46
C GLY A 267 9.68 24.94 -3.14
N ASP A 268 10.05 23.91 -2.40
CA ASP A 268 10.56 24.03 -1.03
C ASP A 268 12.03 24.47 -0.99
N VAL A 269 12.86 23.95 -1.92
CA VAL A 269 14.31 24.22 -1.98
C VAL A 269 14.65 25.29 -3.00
N PHE A 270 14.15 25.14 -4.26
CA PHE A 270 14.51 26.05 -5.36
C PHE A 270 13.59 27.25 -5.50
N GLY A 271 12.59 27.43 -4.62
CA GLY A 271 11.67 28.57 -4.65
C GLY A 271 10.85 28.68 -5.94
N SER A 272 10.52 27.54 -6.57
CA SER A 272 9.73 27.53 -7.80
C SER A 272 8.40 28.26 -7.63
N ARG A 273 8.10 29.17 -8.51
CA ARG A 273 6.86 29.95 -8.51
C ARG A 273 5.71 29.25 -9.24
N ARG A 274 5.92 28.02 -9.76
CA ARG A 274 4.88 27.22 -10.42
C ARG A 274 3.85 26.64 -9.45
N CYS A 275 4.19 26.53 -8.17
CA CYS A 275 3.31 26.05 -7.11
C CYS A 275 3.30 27.00 -5.91
N ASP A 276 2.59 26.64 -4.87
CA ASP A 276 2.48 27.36 -3.60
C ASP A 276 3.16 26.62 -2.43
N CYS A 277 3.92 25.52 -2.70
CA CYS A 277 4.44 24.60 -1.67
C CYS A 277 5.44 25.29 -0.74
N GLY A 278 6.51 25.88 -1.27
CA GLY A 278 7.53 26.56 -0.47
C GLY A 278 6.96 27.65 0.44
N PRO A 279 6.20 28.65 -0.10
CA PRO A 279 5.52 29.63 0.73
C PRO A 279 4.58 29.04 1.78
N GLN A 280 3.87 27.92 1.50
CA GLN A 280 3.04 27.25 2.50
C GLN A 280 3.88 26.61 3.62
N LEU A 281 5.03 26.01 3.29
CA LEU A 281 5.95 25.44 4.28
C LEU A 281 6.47 26.53 5.21
N GLN A 282 6.99 27.61 4.64
CA GLN A 282 7.53 28.74 5.40
C GLN A 282 6.46 29.38 6.30
N GLN A 283 5.24 29.57 5.80
CA GLN A 283 4.14 30.10 6.60
C GLN A 283 3.73 29.16 7.73
N ALA A 284 3.73 27.86 7.50
CA ALA A 284 3.44 26.87 8.52
C ALA A 284 4.51 26.85 9.62
N MET A 285 5.81 26.88 9.25
CA MET A 285 6.93 26.97 10.21
C MET A 285 6.80 28.21 11.08
N LYS A 286 6.53 29.38 10.48
CA LYS A 286 6.31 30.63 11.20
C LYS A 286 5.15 30.51 12.19
N GLN A 287 3.98 30.03 11.75
CA GLN A 287 2.80 29.88 12.61
C GLN A 287 3.04 28.90 13.79
N VAL A 288 3.73 27.78 13.54
CA VAL A 288 4.08 26.82 14.59
C VAL A 288 5.08 27.43 15.59
N SER A 289 6.07 28.17 15.09
CA SER A 289 7.04 28.86 15.94
C SER A 289 6.39 29.94 16.81
N GLU A 290 5.53 30.78 16.25
CA GLU A 290 4.78 31.82 16.97
C GLU A 290 3.81 31.22 18.00
N ALA A 291 3.19 30.07 17.71
CA ALA A 291 2.35 29.33 18.65
C ALA A 291 3.16 28.70 19.80
N GLY A 292 4.47 28.57 19.67
CA GLY A 292 5.36 27.93 20.64
C GLY A 292 5.09 26.44 20.86
N HIS A 293 4.19 25.85 20.06
CA HIS A 293 3.79 24.46 20.19
C HIS A 293 3.14 23.95 18.90
N GLY A 294 3.71 22.89 18.32
CA GLY A 294 3.16 22.29 17.10
C GLY A 294 4.16 21.40 16.36
N VAL A 295 3.73 20.86 15.24
CA VAL A 295 4.52 19.95 14.40
C VAL A 295 4.37 20.29 12.93
N ILE A 296 5.49 20.37 12.22
CA ILE A 296 5.55 20.30 10.76
C ILE A 296 6.01 18.90 10.41
N LEU A 297 5.10 18.07 9.90
CA LEU A 297 5.42 16.74 9.40
C LEU A 297 5.73 16.85 7.91
N TYR A 298 6.99 16.66 7.55
CA TYR A 298 7.49 16.70 6.17
C TYR A 298 7.57 15.28 5.62
N MET A 299 6.61 14.95 4.73
CA MET A 299 6.49 13.63 4.13
C MET A 299 7.24 13.59 2.80
N ARG A 300 8.21 12.70 2.66
CA ARG A 300 8.95 12.49 1.41
C ARG A 300 8.09 11.73 0.39
N GLN A 301 7.15 12.45 -0.20
CA GLN A 301 6.17 11.96 -1.18
C GLN A 301 6.08 12.96 -2.33
N GLU A 302 7.20 13.10 -3.06
CA GLU A 302 7.35 14.05 -4.16
C GLU A 302 6.31 13.82 -5.27
N GLY A 303 5.85 14.92 -5.88
CA GLY A 303 4.94 14.85 -7.01
C GLY A 303 3.58 14.21 -6.69
N ARG A 304 3.11 14.25 -5.43
CA ARG A 304 1.93 13.52 -4.92
C ARG A 304 2.12 12.00 -4.93
N GLY A 305 3.34 11.53 -4.65
CA GLY A 305 3.69 10.12 -4.61
C GLY A 305 4.17 9.52 -5.93
N ILE A 306 4.18 10.28 -7.02
CA ILE A 306 4.70 9.79 -8.32
C ILE A 306 6.22 9.91 -8.45
N GLY A 307 6.87 10.67 -7.57
CA GLY A 307 8.30 10.92 -7.57
C GLY A 307 8.73 12.12 -8.44
N LEU A 308 10.00 12.52 -8.30
CA LEU A 308 10.56 13.72 -8.94
C LEU A 308 10.58 13.62 -10.47
N ALA A 309 11.08 12.51 -11.03
CA ALA A 309 11.26 12.38 -12.47
C ALA A 309 9.91 12.42 -13.24
N PRO A 310 8.84 11.69 -12.85
CA PRO A 310 7.52 11.86 -13.45
C PRO A 310 6.95 13.27 -13.27
N LYS A 311 7.15 13.91 -12.11
CA LYS A 311 6.72 15.31 -11.89
C LYS A 311 7.34 16.27 -12.89
N ILE A 312 8.64 16.13 -13.19
CA ILE A 312 9.29 17.01 -14.18
C ILE A 312 8.74 16.73 -15.59
N LYS A 313 8.45 15.47 -15.93
CA LYS A 313 7.76 15.13 -17.19
C LYS A 313 6.34 15.74 -17.24
N ALA A 314 5.60 15.72 -16.14
CA ALA A 314 4.30 16.38 -16.04
C ALA A 314 4.42 17.91 -16.26
N TYR A 315 5.45 18.56 -15.73
CA TYR A 315 5.70 19.98 -16.01
C TYR A 315 5.92 20.27 -17.50
N LYS A 316 6.60 19.37 -18.24
CA LYS A 316 6.75 19.49 -19.69
C LYS A 316 5.40 19.40 -20.41
N LEU A 317 4.54 18.47 -20.02
CA LEU A 317 3.18 18.36 -20.57
C LEU A 317 2.32 19.60 -20.26
N GLN A 318 2.44 20.16 -19.05
CA GLN A 318 1.75 21.41 -18.69
C GLN A 318 2.19 22.61 -19.55
N GLN A 319 3.46 22.67 -19.97
CA GLN A 319 3.93 23.67 -20.94
C GLN A 319 3.29 23.52 -22.32
N SER A 320 2.79 22.31 -22.64
CA SER A 320 2.04 22.01 -23.87
C SER A 320 0.52 22.20 -23.72
N GLY A 321 0.04 22.80 -22.61
CA GLY A 321 -1.36 23.17 -22.41
C GLY A 321 -2.19 22.21 -21.57
N TYR A 322 -1.62 21.09 -21.09
CA TYR A 322 -2.33 20.17 -20.17
C TYR A 322 -2.37 20.74 -18.75
N ASP A 323 -3.45 20.50 -18.02
CA ASP A 323 -3.45 20.80 -16.59
C ASP A 323 -2.74 19.69 -15.77
N THR A 324 -2.63 19.89 -14.45
CA THR A 324 -1.90 18.98 -13.57
C THR A 324 -2.51 17.57 -13.53
N VAL A 325 -3.84 17.43 -13.63
CA VAL A 325 -4.55 16.15 -13.59
C VAL A 325 -4.34 15.41 -14.92
N GLU A 326 -4.62 16.09 -16.02
CA GLU A 326 -4.45 15.55 -17.37
C GLU A 326 -3.00 15.13 -17.67
N ALA A 327 -2.03 15.90 -17.19
CA ALA A 327 -0.62 15.55 -17.32
C ALA A 327 -0.24 14.27 -16.57
N ASN A 328 -0.79 14.04 -15.37
CA ASN A 328 -0.56 12.81 -14.62
C ASN A 328 -1.23 11.61 -15.30
N GLU A 329 -2.48 11.73 -15.74
CA GLU A 329 -3.21 10.68 -16.45
C GLU A 329 -2.49 10.27 -17.74
N LYS A 330 -1.97 11.23 -18.52
CA LYS A 330 -1.16 10.93 -19.71
C LYS A 330 0.12 10.16 -19.41
N LEU A 331 0.67 10.32 -18.21
CA LEU A 331 1.85 9.57 -17.76
C LEU A 331 1.47 8.23 -17.11
N GLY A 332 0.18 7.86 -17.08
CA GLY A 332 -0.32 6.61 -16.49
C GLY A 332 -0.39 6.61 -14.96
N PHE A 333 -0.45 7.79 -14.33
CA PHE A 333 -0.56 7.91 -12.87
C PHE A 333 -1.94 8.40 -12.46
N PRO A 334 -2.51 7.88 -11.36
CA PRO A 334 -3.71 8.43 -10.77
C PRO A 334 -3.46 9.85 -10.23
N MET A 335 -4.54 10.57 -9.94
CA MET A 335 -4.52 11.97 -9.53
C MET A 335 -3.72 12.23 -8.24
N ASP A 336 -3.74 11.29 -7.28
CA ASP A 336 -3.11 11.44 -5.96
C ASP A 336 -2.77 10.05 -5.39
N LEU A 337 -1.48 9.76 -5.24
CA LEU A 337 -0.94 8.51 -4.67
C LEU A 337 -0.41 8.69 -3.25
N ARG A 338 -0.65 9.86 -2.61
CA ARG A 338 -0.11 10.11 -1.27
C ARG A 338 -0.76 9.22 -0.22
N GLU A 339 0.09 8.62 0.58
CA GLU A 339 -0.28 7.86 1.77
C GLU A 339 -0.23 8.76 2.99
N TYR A 340 -1.34 8.85 3.72
CA TYR A 340 -1.43 9.64 4.96
C TYR A 340 -1.27 8.77 6.21
N GLY A 341 -1.33 7.46 6.08
CA GLY A 341 -1.24 6.50 7.19
C GLY A 341 0.09 6.54 7.94
N ILE A 342 1.21 6.63 7.22
CA ILE A 342 2.54 6.81 7.80
C ILE A 342 2.61 8.12 8.58
N GLY A 343 2.12 9.21 7.99
CA GLY A 343 2.07 10.49 8.67
C GLY A 343 1.21 10.47 9.95
N ALA A 344 0.08 9.77 9.92
CA ALA A 344 -0.77 9.60 11.10
C ALA A 344 -0.06 8.80 12.20
N GLN A 345 0.67 7.75 11.86
CA GLN A 345 1.44 6.98 12.84
C GLN A 345 2.60 7.78 13.45
N ILE A 346 3.29 8.61 12.67
CA ILE A 346 4.32 9.52 13.21
C ILE A 346 3.69 10.49 14.22
N LEU A 347 2.55 11.11 13.91
CA LEU A 347 1.87 12.01 14.84
C LEU A 347 1.39 11.30 16.11
N ALA A 348 0.89 10.06 15.99
CA ALA A 348 0.51 9.24 17.14
C ALA A 348 1.72 8.83 17.99
N ASP A 349 2.86 8.49 17.37
CA ASP A 349 4.12 8.16 18.04
C ASP A 349 4.71 9.35 18.81
N LEU A 350 4.53 10.57 18.30
CA LEU A 350 4.83 11.82 19.01
C LEU A 350 3.88 12.10 20.20
N GLY A 351 2.91 11.23 20.48
CA GLY A 351 1.95 11.36 21.57
C GLY A 351 0.81 12.35 21.32
N ILE A 352 0.59 12.74 20.09
CA ILE A 352 -0.47 13.68 19.69
C ILE A 352 -1.79 12.91 19.54
N LYS A 353 -2.90 13.48 20.05
CA LYS A 353 -4.27 12.96 19.85
C LYS A 353 -5.20 13.99 19.25
N LYS A 354 -5.08 15.27 19.66
CA LYS A 354 -5.97 16.35 19.20
C LYS A 354 -5.21 17.31 18.28
N ILE A 355 -5.71 17.46 17.07
CA ILE A 355 -5.01 18.19 16.00
C ILE A 355 -5.80 19.41 15.56
N ARG A 356 -5.12 20.58 15.53
CA ARG A 356 -5.52 21.75 14.74
C ARG A 356 -4.77 21.69 13.42
N LEU A 357 -5.43 21.29 12.34
CA LEU A 357 -4.76 20.93 11.09
C LEU A 357 -4.66 22.12 10.13
N LEU A 358 -3.42 22.54 9.82
CA LEU A 358 -3.12 23.54 8.79
C LEU A 358 -3.25 22.90 7.40
N THR A 359 -4.42 23.02 6.78
CA THR A 359 -4.69 22.44 5.45
C THR A 359 -5.79 23.15 4.69
N ASN A 360 -5.63 23.22 3.35
CA ASN A 360 -6.68 23.60 2.41
C ASN A 360 -7.31 22.36 1.73
N ASN A 361 -6.80 21.15 1.99
CA ASN A 361 -7.26 19.90 1.37
C ASN A 361 -8.12 19.08 2.32
N PRO A 362 -9.43 18.96 2.11
CA PRO A 362 -10.32 18.19 2.98
C PRO A 362 -10.01 16.70 2.98
N LYS A 363 -9.44 16.13 1.92
CA LYS A 363 -9.05 14.71 1.87
C LYS A 363 -7.98 14.32 2.89
N LYS A 364 -7.17 15.27 3.38
CA LYS A 364 -6.17 15.03 4.43
C LYS A 364 -6.80 14.68 5.77
N ILE A 365 -8.03 15.09 6.03
CA ILE A 365 -8.76 14.83 7.27
C ILE A 365 -9.06 13.34 7.41
N VAL A 366 -9.67 12.76 6.39
CA VAL A 366 -10.10 11.35 6.37
C VAL A 366 -8.91 10.38 6.59
N GLY A 367 -7.73 10.73 6.05
CA GLY A 367 -6.53 9.90 6.16
C GLY A 367 -5.91 9.85 7.57
N LEU A 368 -6.25 10.76 8.48
CA LEU A 368 -5.67 10.86 9.82
C LEU A 368 -6.57 10.25 10.90
N GLU A 369 -7.89 10.31 10.77
CA GLU A 369 -8.86 9.88 11.81
C GLU A 369 -8.78 8.38 12.17
N GLY A 370 -8.40 7.53 11.22
CA GLY A 370 -8.29 6.07 11.41
C GLY A 370 -7.23 5.61 12.40
N TYR A 371 -6.36 6.52 12.91
CA TYR A 371 -5.21 6.21 13.77
C TYR A 371 -5.34 6.76 15.20
N GLY A 372 -6.55 7.03 15.66
CA GLY A 372 -6.79 7.57 16.99
C GLY A 372 -6.46 9.06 17.13
N LEU A 373 -6.34 9.76 16.01
CA LEU A 373 -6.15 11.20 15.93
C LEU A 373 -7.52 11.88 15.74
N GLU A 374 -7.81 12.88 16.56
CA GLU A 374 -9.01 13.71 16.49
C GLU A 374 -8.67 15.07 15.86
N ILE A 375 -9.27 15.39 14.71
CA ILE A 375 -9.12 16.72 14.10
C ILE A 375 -10.17 17.65 14.71
N VAL A 376 -9.73 18.47 15.67
CA VAL A 376 -10.60 19.40 16.41
C VAL A 376 -10.82 20.72 15.68
N GLU A 377 -9.95 21.07 14.73
CA GLU A 377 -10.04 22.33 13.98
C GLU A 377 -9.26 22.22 12.66
N GLN A 378 -9.82 22.76 11.60
CA GLN A 378 -9.15 22.95 10.33
C GLN A 378 -8.81 24.41 10.12
N LEU A 379 -7.54 24.72 9.91
CA LEU A 379 -7.04 26.07 9.69
C LEU A 379 -6.55 26.21 8.25
N PRO A 380 -7.02 27.23 7.51
CA PRO A 380 -6.53 27.45 6.14
C PRO A 380 -5.11 28.01 6.16
N ILE A 381 -4.33 27.60 5.18
CA ILE A 381 -3.01 28.16 4.91
C ILE A 381 -3.03 28.85 3.54
N ARG A 382 -3.20 30.16 3.55
CA ARG A 382 -3.42 30.95 2.34
C ARG A 382 -2.14 31.65 1.91
N VAL A 383 -1.76 31.46 0.66
CA VAL A 383 -0.63 32.13 0.02
C VAL A 383 -1.17 32.98 -1.14
N LYS A 384 -0.67 34.20 -1.28
CA LYS A 384 -1.08 35.08 -2.41
C LYS A 384 -0.71 34.43 -3.74
N PRO A 385 -1.67 34.28 -4.67
CA PRO A 385 -1.38 33.81 -6.02
C PRO A 385 -0.38 34.71 -6.75
N ASN A 386 0.40 34.10 -7.64
CA ASN A 386 1.29 34.82 -8.54
C ASN A 386 0.96 34.48 -10.02
N ARG A 387 1.53 35.20 -10.96
CA ARG A 387 1.26 35.01 -12.40
C ARG A 387 1.57 33.58 -12.92
N HIS A 388 2.46 32.84 -12.24
CA HIS A 388 2.93 31.53 -12.68
C HIS A 388 2.17 30.36 -12.03
N ASN A 389 1.47 30.57 -10.91
CA ASN A 389 0.73 29.52 -10.20
C ASN A 389 -0.80 29.69 -10.23
N LYS A 390 -1.31 30.73 -10.87
CA LYS A 390 -2.75 31.04 -10.92
C LYS A 390 -3.58 29.87 -11.47
N ASP A 391 -3.15 29.28 -12.58
CA ASP A 391 -3.83 28.13 -13.20
C ASP A 391 -3.69 26.87 -12.37
N TYR A 392 -2.55 26.62 -11.76
CA TYR A 392 -2.34 25.53 -10.81
C TYR A 392 -3.29 25.63 -9.60
N LEU A 393 -3.45 26.81 -9.02
CA LEU A 393 -4.37 27.04 -7.90
C LEU A 393 -5.83 26.89 -8.33
N ARG A 394 -6.18 27.33 -9.55
CA ARG A 394 -7.51 27.09 -10.12
C ARG A 394 -7.81 25.60 -10.25
N THR A 395 -6.91 24.80 -10.81
CA THR A 395 -7.04 23.34 -10.90
C THR A 395 -7.20 22.70 -9.53
N LYS A 396 -6.43 23.14 -8.53
CA LYS A 396 -6.56 22.66 -7.13
C LYS A 396 -7.98 22.91 -6.59
N ARG A 397 -8.56 24.08 -6.83
CA ARG A 397 -9.90 24.42 -6.36
C ARG A 397 -10.98 23.64 -7.12
N GLU A 398 -10.93 23.63 -8.45
CA GLU A 398 -12.02 23.13 -9.30
C GLU A 398 -12.00 21.60 -9.45
N LYS A 399 -10.82 20.99 -9.64
CA LYS A 399 -10.69 19.53 -9.86
C LYS A 399 -10.34 18.77 -8.60
N LEU A 400 -9.72 19.38 -7.59
CA LEU A 400 -9.23 18.71 -6.39
C LEU A 400 -9.98 19.08 -5.11
N GLY A 401 -10.96 20.01 -5.17
CA GLY A 401 -11.81 20.39 -4.04
C GLY A 401 -11.08 21.14 -2.92
N HIS A 402 -9.96 21.82 -3.21
CA HIS A 402 -9.23 22.61 -2.22
C HIS A 402 -10.00 23.89 -1.84
N LEU A 403 -10.00 24.21 -0.55
CA LEU A 403 -10.51 25.45 0.03
C LEU A 403 -9.44 26.56 -0.08
N LEU A 404 -9.35 27.24 -1.23
CA LEU A 404 -8.34 28.25 -1.56
C LEU A 404 -8.94 29.65 -1.65
#